data_1856d37a6c2be66e2c23c3dac60b53e3
#
_entry.id   1856d37a6c2be66e2c23c3dac60b53e3
#
_cell.length_a   1.000
_cell.length_b   1.000
_cell.length_c   1.000
_cell.angle_alpha   90.00
_cell.angle_beta   90.00
_cell.angle_gamma   90.00
#
_symmetry.space_group_name_H-M   'P 1'
#
loop_
_entity.id
_entity.type
_entity.pdbx_description
1 polymer ?
#
loop_
_entity_poly.entity_id
_entity_poly.type
_entity_poly.pdbx_seq_one_letter_code
_entity_poly.pdbx_strand_id
1 'polypeptide(L)'
;MKTTYLFAALVCFFCYSVLPVSAKSKKKTPVTEQKIALGVWDDVDKTASVDSIIRWMKPFDEAGIKNYYMCGSPEEVARYIEAAKSYSGAKVHAWMFTVNAPRDSAALAHPEWFDVNRVGYNSHEYDPYVKHYKWLSPSVPEARRYMKDKAASYAALEGLTSVHLDFIRYNDAVLGRRLQQYKFKIQQDTYRAEYDFGYHPAAIEKFKKQFG
;
A
#
# COMPACT_ATOMS: atom_id res chain seq x y z
N MET A 1 0.37 94.78 -0.15
CA MET A 1 -0.69 93.98 0.47
C MET A 1 -0.24 92.53 0.46
N LYS A 2 0.18 91.98 1.63
CA LYS A 2 0.62 90.57 1.78
C LYS A 2 -0.42 89.82 2.58
N THR A 3 -1.08 88.86 1.98
CA THR A 3 -2.10 88.04 2.61
C THR A 3 -1.43 86.74 3.11
N THR A 4 -1.40 86.60 4.44
CA THR A 4 -0.82 85.43 5.12
C THR A 4 -1.94 84.38 5.34
N TYR A 5 -1.79 83.21 4.76
CA TYR A 5 -2.69 82.09 5.04
C TYR A 5 -2.18 81.28 6.22
N LEU A 6 -2.99 81.20 7.25
CA LEU A 6 -2.74 80.36 8.46
C LEU A 6 -3.25 78.95 8.14
N PHE A 7 -2.36 77.98 8.11
CA PHE A 7 -2.75 76.58 8.01
C PHE A 7 -2.89 76.01 9.44
N ALA A 8 -4.11 75.73 9.82
CA ALA A 8 -4.39 74.98 11.08
C ALA A 8 -4.25 73.48 10.81
N ALA A 9 -3.21 72.86 11.36
CA ALA A 9 -3.02 71.41 11.30
C ALA A 9 -3.85 70.76 12.43
N LEU A 10 -4.87 70.02 12.07
CA LEU A 10 -5.69 69.22 12.95
C LEU A 10 -4.99 67.88 13.20
N VAL A 11 -4.36 67.69 14.36
CA VAL A 11 -3.74 66.42 14.78
C VAL A 11 -4.81 65.56 15.43
N CYS A 12 -5.31 64.61 14.69
CA CYS A 12 -6.18 63.54 15.26
C CYS A 12 -5.33 62.50 15.98
N PHE A 13 -5.34 62.53 17.30
CA PHE A 13 -4.80 61.45 18.14
C PHE A 13 -5.77 60.24 18.09
N PHE A 14 -5.43 59.24 17.29
CA PHE A 14 -6.07 57.93 17.43
C PHE A 14 -5.46 57.19 18.58
N CYS A 15 -6.13 57.18 19.74
CA CYS A 15 -5.80 56.24 20.84
C CYS A 15 -6.15 54.81 20.40
N TYR A 16 -5.17 54.06 19.89
CA TYR A 16 -5.30 52.61 19.79
C TYR A 16 -5.21 52.02 21.19
N SER A 17 -6.36 51.64 21.75
CA SER A 17 -6.42 50.78 22.94
C SER A 17 -5.96 49.39 22.54
N VAL A 18 -4.70 49.06 22.78
CA VAL A 18 -4.17 47.72 22.68
C VAL A 18 -4.76 46.86 23.80
N LEU A 19 -5.83 46.13 23.51
CA LEU A 19 -6.30 45.11 24.42
C LEU A 19 -5.24 43.99 24.50
N PRO A 20 -4.84 43.56 25.72
CA PRO A 20 -3.91 42.46 25.84
C PRO A 20 -4.58 41.18 25.31
N VAL A 21 -4.11 40.69 24.16
CA VAL A 21 -4.46 39.36 23.69
C VAL A 21 -3.84 38.37 24.67
N SER A 22 -4.65 37.87 25.61
CA SER A 22 -4.26 36.77 26.49
C SER A 22 -4.06 35.52 25.63
N ALA A 23 -2.81 35.27 25.27
CA ALA A 23 -2.43 34.02 24.63
C ALA A 23 -2.66 32.88 25.63
N LYS A 24 -3.83 32.24 25.57
CA LYS A 24 -4.04 30.97 26.26
C LYS A 24 -2.93 30.02 25.80
N SER A 25 -1.95 29.78 26.66
CA SER A 25 -0.95 28.75 26.50
C SER A 25 -1.69 27.43 26.20
N LYS A 26 -1.63 26.96 24.95
CA LYS A 26 -2.10 25.61 24.61
C LYS A 26 -1.27 24.67 25.46
N LYS A 27 -1.88 24.03 26.47
CA LYS A 27 -1.27 22.89 27.18
C LYS A 27 -0.74 21.95 26.10
N LYS A 28 0.58 21.78 26.02
CA LYS A 28 1.20 20.75 25.19
C LYS A 28 0.59 19.43 25.64
N THR A 29 -0.21 18.82 24.80
CA THR A 29 -0.63 17.43 24.98
C THR A 29 0.65 16.62 25.16
N PRO A 30 0.78 15.80 26.22
CA PRO A 30 1.97 14.99 26.37
C PRO A 30 2.13 14.15 25.11
N VAL A 31 3.26 14.26 24.43
CA VAL A 31 3.63 13.39 23.34
C VAL A 31 3.80 12.02 23.99
N THR A 32 2.77 11.18 23.87
CA THR A 32 2.88 9.78 24.25
C THR A 32 4.00 9.21 23.39
N GLU A 33 5.06 8.74 24.01
CA GLU A 33 6.19 8.10 23.35
C GLU A 33 5.63 6.91 22.56
N GLN A 34 5.50 7.09 21.26
CA GLN A 34 4.93 6.08 20.38
C GLN A 34 6.01 5.01 20.22
N LYS A 35 5.86 3.87 20.90
CA LYS A 35 6.76 2.74 20.74
C LYS A 35 6.67 2.26 19.28
N ILE A 36 7.79 2.30 18.57
CA ILE A 36 7.89 1.78 17.21
C ILE A 36 7.70 0.27 17.28
N ALA A 37 6.68 -0.25 16.61
CA ALA A 37 6.49 -1.69 16.47
C ALA A 37 7.31 -2.18 15.27
N LEU A 38 8.27 -3.08 15.52
CA LEU A 38 9.05 -3.73 14.48
C LEU A 38 8.38 -5.03 14.04
N GLY A 39 8.61 -5.41 12.79
CA GLY A 39 8.09 -6.66 12.22
C GLY A 39 9.07 -7.29 11.24
N VAL A 40 8.95 -8.60 11.08
CA VAL A 40 9.57 -9.39 10.01
C VAL A 40 8.60 -9.44 8.84
N TRP A 41 9.10 -9.33 7.62
CA TRP A 41 8.35 -9.48 6.38
C TRP A 41 9.09 -10.47 5.50
N ASP A 42 8.54 -11.68 5.34
CA ASP A 42 9.22 -12.77 4.65
C ASP A 42 8.24 -13.73 3.98
N ASP A 43 8.77 -14.52 3.05
CA ASP A 43 8.05 -15.67 2.50
C ASP A 43 8.06 -16.84 3.50
N VAL A 44 7.00 -17.65 3.51
CA VAL A 44 6.97 -18.86 4.31
C VAL A 44 7.96 -19.91 3.79
N ASP A 45 8.64 -20.60 4.68
CA ASP A 45 9.28 -21.86 4.31
C ASP A 45 8.21 -22.96 4.21
N LYS A 46 7.96 -23.40 2.97
CA LYS A 46 6.90 -24.39 2.66
C LYS A 46 7.16 -25.75 3.29
N THR A 47 8.42 -26.05 3.62
CA THR A 47 8.84 -27.35 4.15
C THR A 47 9.05 -27.33 5.66
N ALA A 48 9.10 -26.17 6.29
CA ALA A 48 9.38 -26.03 7.70
C ALA A 48 8.29 -26.66 8.57
N SER A 49 8.72 -27.47 9.54
CA SER A 49 7.86 -27.92 10.63
C SER A 49 7.57 -26.77 11.62
N VAL A 50 6.52 -26.89 12.42
CA VAL A 50 6.21 -25.92 13.49
C VAL A 50 7.42 -25.72 14.42
N ASP A 51 8.12 -26.79 14.81
CA ASP A 51 9.32 -26.70 15.65
C ASP A 51 10.46 -25.93 14.97
N SER A 52 10.60 -26.07 13.65
CA SER A 52 11.61 -25.30 12.88
C SER A 52 11.24 -23.82 12.82
N ILE A 53 9.97 -23.51 12.68
CA ILE A 53 9.46 -22.13 12.69
C ILE A 53 9.67 -21.51 14.09
N ILE A 54 9.39 -22.26 15.17
CA ILE A 54 9.64 -21.80 16.54
C ILE A 54 11.12 -21.42 16.70
N ARG A 55 12.05 -22.27 16.24
CA ARG A 55 13.49 -21.95 16.29
C ARG A 55 13.86 -20.73 15.45
N TRP A 56 13.24 -20.57 14.28
CA TRP A 56 13.43 -19.40 13.42
C TRP A 56 12.91 -18.11 14.06
N MET A 57 11.78 -18.14 14.76
CA MET A 57 11.19 -16.99 15.44
C MET A 57 12.01 -16.54 16.68
N LYS A 58 12.72 -17.46 17.32
CA LYS A 58 13.41 -17.22 18.60
C LYS A 58 14.30 -15.96 18.60
N PRO A 59 15.26 -15.76 17.67
CA PRO A 59 16.14 -14.59 17.70
C PRO A 59 15.36 -13.27 17.47
N PHE A 60 14.29 -13.30 16.73
CA PHE A 60 13.43 -12.11 16.54
C PHE A 60 12.68 -11.77 17.81
N ASP A 61 12.14 -12.79 18.51
CA ASP A 61 11.45 -12.61 19.78
C ASP A 61 12.38 -12.04 20.86
N GLU A 62 13.61 -12.58 20.96
CA GLU A 62 14.66 -12.09 21.85
C GLU A 62 15.06 -10.63 21.55
N ALA A 63 14.99 -10.22 20.27
CA ALA A 63 15.19 -8.83 19.84
C ALA A 63 13.94 -7.93 20.04
N GLY A 64 12.84 -8.46 20.59
CA GLY A 64 11.60 -7.71 20.83
C GLY A 64 10.72 -7.53 19.59
N ILE A 65 11.00 -8.22 18.49
CA ILE A 65 10.18 -8.20 17.28
C ILE A 65 9.00 -9.16 17.47
N LYS A 66 7.79 -8.63 17.35
CA LYS A 66 6.57 -9.38 17.66
C LYS A 66 5.60 -9.52 16.47
N ASN A 67 5.84 -8.85 15.37
CA ASN A 67 4.95 -8.91 14.20
C ASN A 67 5.65 -9.66 13.06
N TYR A 68 4.95 -10.65 12.50
CA TYR A 68 5.44 -11.51 11.43
C TYR A 68 4.48 -11.46 10.25
N TYR A 69 4.87 -10.79 9.16
CA TYR A 69 4.09 -10.68 7.92
C TYR A 69 4.56 -11.78 6.97
N MET A 70 3.79 -12.84 6.87
CA MET A 70 4.19 -14.06 6.17
C MET A 70 3.43 -14.24 4.86
N CYS A 71 4.17 -14.40 3.75
CA CYS A 71 3.63 -14.69 2.43
C CYS A 71 3.61 -16.20 2.18
N GLY A 72 2.44 -16.78 2.08
CA GLY A 72 2.23 -18.20 1.80
C GLY A 72 0.75 -18.53 1.63
N SER A 73 0.41 -19.80 1.41
CA SER A 73 -0.99 -20.24 1.42
C SER A 73 -1.60 -20.14 2.82
N PRO A 74 -2.93 -20.17 2.96
CA PRO A 74 -3.57 -20.20 4.28
C PRO A 74 -3.03 -21.33 5.19
N GLU A 75 -2.83 -22.52 4.64
CA GLU A 75 -2.31 -23.69 5.36
C GLU A 75 -0.86 -23.49 5.82
N GLU A 76 -0.06 -22.83 4.97
CA GLU A 76 1.33 -22.50 5.30
C GLU A 76 1.40 -21.44 6.40
N VAL A 77 0.58 -20.39 6.32
CA VAL A 77 0.49 -19.32 7.34
C VAL A 77 -0.03 -19.86 8.66
N ALA A 78 -0.95 -20.83 8.64
CA ALA A 78 -1.48 -21.47 9.85
C ALA A 78 -0.37 -22.12 10.71
N ARG A 79 0.70 -22.66 10.09
CA ARG A 79 1.85 -23.21 10.83
C ARG A 79 2.63 -22.11 11.58
N TYR A 80 2.73 -20.90 11.02
CA TYR A 80 3.35 -19.76 11.69
C TYR A 80 2.49 -19.25 12.84
N ILE A 81 1.17 -19.27 12.69
CA ILE A 81 0.23 -18.95 13.78
C ILE A 81 0.41 -19.93 14.95
N GLU A 82 0.52 -21.22 14.64
CA GLU A 82 0.75 -22.24 15.67
C GLU A 82 2.10 -22.04 16.38
N ALA A 83 3.16 -21.81 15.63
CA ALA A 83 4.49 -21.53 16.17
C ALA A 83 4.51 -20.28 17.07
N ALA A 84 3.79 -19.25 16.67
CA ALA A 84 3.71 -17.98 17.39
C ALA A 84 3.10 -18.11 18.80
N LYS A 85 2.31 -19.14 19.07
CA LYS A 85 1.79 -19.44 20.42
C LYS A 85 2.88 -19.70 21.46
N SER A 86 4.09 -20.06 21.02
CA SER A 86 5.26 -20.25 21.88
C SER A 86 5.86 -18.94 22.39
N TYR A 87 5.43 -17.80 21.88
CA TYR A 87 6.02 -16.49 22.18
C TYR A 87 4.97 -15.49 22.61
N SER A 88 5.14 -14.90 23.80
CA SER A 88 4.18 -13.94 24.34
C SER A 88 4.09 -12.69 23.45
N GLY A 89 2.89 -12.36 23.01
CA GLY A 89 2.60 -11.17 22.23
C GLY A 89 3.02 -11.27 20.76
N ALA A 90 3.49 -12.44 20.28
CA ALA A 90 3.75 -12.65 18.86
C ALA A 90 2.45 -12.60 18.06
N LYS A 91 2.51 -11.93 16.90
CA LYS A 91 1.38 -11.66 16.02
C LYS A 91 1.73 -12.07 14.60
N VAL A 92 0.91 -12.90 14.00
CA VAL A 92 1.08 -13.32 12.61
C VAL A 92 0.06 -12.59 11.74
N HIS A 93 0.55 -12.06 10.64
CA HIS A 93 -0.21 -11.35 9.62
C HIS A 93 -0.03 -12.09 8.30
N ALA A 94 -1.11 -12.42 7.61
CA ALA A 94 -1.01 -12.98 6.28
C ALA A 94 -0.67 -11.86 5.28
N TRP A 95 0.44 -11.99 4.57
CA TRP A 95 0.81 -11.12 3.46
C TRP A 95 0.42 -11.77 2.15
N MET A 96 -0.53 -11.18 1.42
CA MET A 96 -1.00 -11.72 0.16
C MET A 96 -0.85 -10.72 -0.99
N PHE A 97 -0.48 -11.23 -2.16
CA PHE A 97 -0.57 -10.48 -3.41
C PHE A 97 -2.04 -10.38 -3.81
N THR A 98 -2.53 -9.15 -3.98
CA THR A 98 -3.95 -8.88 -4.22
C THR A 98 -4.27 -8.90 -5.71
N VAL A 99 -3.79 -7.94 -6.48
CA VAL A 99 -4.04 -7.88 -7.93
C VAL A 99 -2.90 -8.46 -8.76
N ASN A 100 -1.71 -8.66 -8.20
CA ASN A 100 -0.62 -9.30 -8.92
C ASN A 100 -0.65 -10.82 -8.68
N ALA A 101 -0.84 -11.61 -9.72
CA ALA A 101 -1.07 -13.06 -9.64
C ALA A 101 -0.10 -13.89 -10.51
N PRO A 102 1.25 -13.69 -10.40
CA PRO A 102 2.20 -14.32 -11.32
C PRO A 102 2.36 -15.83 -11.12
N ARG A 103 2.00 -16.35 -9.97
CA ARG A 103 2.16 -17.76 -9.59
C ARG A 103 0.86 -18.38 -9.09
N ASP A 104 -0.25 -17.70 -9.30
CA ASP A 104 -1.56 -18.13 -8.88
C ASP A 104 -2.21 -18.96 -10.01
N SER A 105 -2.08 -20.28 -9.93
CA SER A 105 -2.54 -21.20 -10.97
C SER A 105 -4.04 -21.11 -11.22
N ALA A 106 -4.83 -20.84 -10.17
CA ALA A 106 -6.27 -20.66 -10.30
C ALA A 106 -6.61 -19.39 -11.09
N ALA A 107 -5.92 -18.28 -10.79
CA ALA A 107 -6.09 -17.05 -11.56
C ALA A 107 -5.55 -17.18 -12.99
N LEU A 108 -4.38 -17.81 -13.17
CA LEU A 108 -3.75 -18.00 -14.48
C LEU A 108 -4.56 -18.88 -15.43
N ALA A 109 -5.48 -19.70 -14.92
CA ALA A 109 -6.44 -20.45 -15.73
C ALA A 109 -7.51 -19.56 -16.40
N HIS A 110 -7.56 -18.27 -16.05
CA HIS A 110 -8.56 -17.30 -16.50
C HIS A 110 -7.92 -16.06 -17.15
N PRO A 111 -7.40 -16.16 -18.39
CA PRO A 111 -6.78 -15.02 -19.08
C PRO A 111 -7.68 -13.79 -19.17
N GLU A 112 -8.99 -14.00 -19.23
CA GLU A 112 -10.02 -12.96 -19.29
C GLU A 112 -10.14 -12.13 -17.98
N TRP A 113 -9.54 -12.58 -16.89
CA TRP A 113 -9.51 -11.82 -15.64
C TRP A 113 -8.38 -10.79 -15.57
N PHE A 114 -7.39 -10.92 -16.48
CA PHE A 114 -6.20 -10.09 -16.45
C PHE A 114 -6.43 -8.76 -17.15
N ASP A 115 -5.80 -7.74 -16.60
CA ASP A 115 -5.96 -6.39 -17.10
C ASP A 115 -5.25 -6.15 -18.42
N VAL A 116 -5.69 -5.13 -19.11
CA VAL A 116 -5.21 -4.75 -20.44
C VAL A 116 -4.54 -3.40 -20.34
N ASN A 117 -3.41 -3.22 -21.00
CA ASN A 117 -2.74 -1.93 -21.07
C ASN A 117 -3.38 -1.03 -22.14
N ARG A 118 -2.95 0.21 -22.20
CA ARG A 118 -3.50 1.24 -23.08
C ARG A 118 -3.38 0.91 -24.57
N VAL A 119 -2.44 0.07 -24.97
CA VAL A 119 -2.27 -0.37 -26.37
C VAL A 119 -2.92 -1.72 -26.69
N GLY A 120 -3.64 -2.31 -25.73
CA GLY A 120 -4.45 -3.51 -25.95
C GLY A 120 -3.78 -4.83 -25.55
N TYR A 121 -2.59 -4.83 -24.94
CA TYR A 121 -1.95 -6.07 -24.50
C TYR A 121 -2.49 -6.53 -23.14
N ASN A 122 -2.86 -7.80 -23.06
CA ASN A 122 -3.30 -8.43 -21.81
C ASN A 122 -2.10 -8.78 -20.92
N SER A 123 -2.16 -8.47 -19.63
CA SER A 123 -1.05 -8.74 -18.71
C SER A 123 -0.85 -10.22 -18.41
N HIS A 124 -1.77 -11.09 -18.79
CA HIS A 124 -1.56 -12.53 -18.74
C HIS A 124 -0.41 -12.97 -19.67
N GLU A 125 -0.30 -12.38 -20.84
CA GLU A 125 0.70 -12.72 -21.86
C GLU A 125 1.84 -11.72 -21.94
N TYR A 126 1.53 -10.43 -21.74
CA TYR A 126 2.49 -9.33 -21.88
C TYR A 126 3.20 -9.01 -20.57
N ASP A 127 4.53 -9.02 -20.63
CA ASP A 127 5.39 -8.59 -19.52
C ASP A 127 5.92 -7.18 -19.81
N PRO A 128 5.57 -6.15 -19.02
CA PRO A 128 6.06 -4.79 -19.30
C PRO A 128 7.59 -4.68 -19.09
N TYR A 129 8.07 -4.58 -17.86
CA TYR A 129 9.49 -4.51 -17.52
C TYR A 129 9.88 -5.51 -16.40
N VAL A 130 8.90 -6.20 -15.84
CA VAL A 130 9.09 -7.24 -14.83
C VAL A 130 8.25 -8.44 -15.21
N LYS A 131 8.89 -9.56 -15.50
CA LYS A 131 8.25 -10.81 -15.97
C LYS A 131 7.19 -11.39 -15.01
N HIS A 132 7.29 -11.06 -13.73
CA HIS A 132 6.31 -11.53 -12.74
C HIS A 132 5.18 -10.54 -12.47
N TYR A 133 4.95 -9.56 -13.33
CA TYR A 133 3.81 -8.66 -13.23
C TYR A 133 2.65 -9.20 -14.08
N LYS A 134 1.69 -9.84 -13.42
CA LYS A 134 0.48 -10.42 -13.99
C LYS A 134 -0.74 -9.83 -13.26
N TRP A 135 -1.31 -8.79 -13.81
CA TRP A 135 -2.29 -7.94 -13.14
C TRP A 135 -3.72 -8.38 -13.41
N LEU A 136 -4.43 -8.81 -12.37
CA LEU A 136 -5.88 -9.03 -12.42
C LEU A 136 -6.62 -7.69 -12.52
N SER A 137 -7.72 -7.66 -13.27
CA SER A 137 -8.58 -6.47 -13.33
C SER A 137 -9.66 -6.51 -12.25
N PRO A 138 -9.66 -5.59 -11.29
CA PRO A 138 -10.74 -5.49 -10.29
C PRO A 138 -12.07 -5.04 -10.90
N SER A 139 -12.09 -4.65 -12.18
CA SER A 139 -13.30 -4.33 -12.91
C SER A 139 -14.04 -5.55 -13.41
N VAL A 140 -13.35 -6.71 -13.53
CA VAL A 140 -13.96 -8.01 -13.85
C VAL A 140 -14.61 -8.56 -12.58
N PRO A 141 -15.94 -8.82 -12.57
CA PRO A 141 -16.64 -9.25 -11.37
C PRO A 141 -16.12 -10.57 -10.79
N GLU A 142 -15.77 -11.53 -11.64
CA GLU A 142 -15.25 -12.84 -11.27
C GLU A 142 -13.85 -12.71 -10.63
N ALA A 143 -12.95 -11.95 -11.23
CA ALA A 143 -11.63 -11.67 -10.68
C ALA A 143 -11.74 -10.98 -9.31
N ARG A 144 -12.63 -10.02 -9.17
CA ARG A 144 -12.87 -9.34 -7.89
C ARG A 144 -13.42 -10.29 -6.84
N ARG A 145 -14.34 -11.18 -7.21
CA ARG A 145 -14.85 -12.22 -6.31
C ARG A 145 -13.73 -13.14 -5.86
N TYR A 146 -12.94 -13.63 -6.81
CA TYR A 146 -11.77 -14.46 -6.52
C TYR A 146 -10.80 -13.82 -5.53
N MET A 147 -10.40 -12.57 -5.75
CA MET A 147 -9.52 -11.84 -4.83
C MET A 147 -10.13 -11.69 -3.43
N LYS A 148 -11.44 -11.40 -3.36
CA LYS A 148 -12.19 -11.31 -2.11
C LYS A 148 -12.21 -12.64 -1.36
N ASP A 149 -12.52 -13.74 -2.07
CA ASP A 149 -12.64 -15.07 -1.47
C ASP A 149 -11.26 -15.57 -0.98
N LYS A 150 -10.20 -15.25 -1.73
CA LYS A 150 -8.83 -15.50 -1.30
C LYS A 150 -8.48 -14.73 -0.02
N ALA A 151 -8.81 -13.45 0.07
CA ALA A 151 -8.61 -12.67 1.31
C ALA A 151 -9.44 -13.24 2.47
N ALA A 152 -10.67 -13.67 2.22
CA ALA A 152 -11.55 -14.27 3.21
C ALA A 152 -11.00 -15.59 3.75
N SER A 153 -10.34 -16.42 2.92
CA SER A 153 -9.72 -17.67 3.36
C SER A 153 -8.60 -17.43 4.38
N TYR A 154 -7.81 -16.38 4.22
CA TYR A 154 -6.84 -15.99 5.25
C TYR A 154 -7.53 -15.45 6.51
N ALA A 155 -8.53 -14.58 6.34
CA ALA A 155 -9.23 -13.96 7.45
C ALA A 155 -9.98 -14.99 8.34
N ALA A 156 -10.29 -16.17 7.80
CA ALA A 156 -10.90 -17.27 8.51
C ALA A 156 -9.92 -18.06 9.41
N LEU A 157 -8.60 -17.82 9.31
CA LEU A 157 -7.62 -18.52 10.14
C LEU A 157 -7.71 -18.06 11.58
N GLU A 158 -8.00 -18.99 12.49
CA GLU A 158 -8.02 -18.70 13.92
C GLU A 158 -6.63 -18.28 14.40
N GLY A 159 -6.56 -17.17 15.14
CA GLY A 159 -5.32 -16.62 15.67
C GLY A 159 -4.56 -15.71 14.68
N LEU A 160 -5.03 -15.55 13.45
CA LEU A 160 -4.46 -14.54 12.55
C LEU A 160 -4.77 -13.14 13.07
N THR A 161 -3.77 -12.26 13.05
CA THR A 161 -3.95 -10.87 13.50
C THR A 161 -4.56 -9.98 12.43
N SER A 162 -4.11 -10.10 11.18
CA SER A 162 -4.66 -9.36 10.04
C SER A 162 -4.26 -9.98 8.70
N VAL A 163 -4.97 -9.57 7.65
CA VAL A 163 -4.55 -9.79 6.26
C VAL A 163 -3.92 -8.51 5.74
N HIS A 164 -2.66 -8.59 5.31
CA HIS A 164 -1.92 -7.51 4.68
C HIS A 164 -2.05 -7.64 3.17
N LEU A 165 -2.77 -6.72 2.56
CA LEU A 165 -3.03 -6.70 1.12
C LEU A 165 -1.90 -5.96 0.41
N ASP A 166 -1.03 -6.69 -0.28
CA ASP A 166 0.02 -6.13 -1.11
C ASP A 166 -0.40 -6.08 -2.59
N PHE A 167 0.33 -5.29 -3.39
CA PHE A 167 0.05 -5.10 -4.80
C PHE A 167 -1.42 -4.72 -5.11
N ILE A 168 -2.02 -3.82 -4.29
CA ILE A 168 -3.31 -3.18 -4.61
C ILE A 168 -3.04 -2.00 -5.57
N ARG A 169 -2.32 -2.27 -6.63
CA ARG A 169 -1.92 -1.32 -7.66
C ARG A 169 -1.53 -2.05 -8.92
N TYR A 170 -1.40 -1.34 -10.00
CA TYR A 170 -0.70 -1.80 -11.20
C TYR A 170 0.78 -1.43 -11.14
N ASN A 171 1.55 -1.82 -12.16
CA ASN A 171 2.92 -1.39 -12.34
C ASN A 171 2.99 0.12 -12.65
N ASP A 172 4.18 0.69 -12.48
CA ASP A 172 4.40 2.09 -12.78
C ASP A 172 4.44 2.30 -14.31
N ALA A 173 3.62 3.20 -14.83
CA ALA A 173 3.64 3.59 -16.24
C ALA A 173 4.89 4.46 -16.57
N VAL A 174 5.44 5.12 -15.56
CA VAL A 174 6.70 5.89 -15.64
C VAL A 174 7.59 5.46 -14.49
N LEU A 175 8.74 4.85 -14.83
CA LEU A 175 9.71 4.41 -13.83
C LEU A 175 10.62 5.55 -13.39
N GLY A 176 10.92 5.61 -12.11
CA GLY A 176 11.97 6.48 -11.58
C GLY A 176 13.33 6.17 -12.21
N ARG A 177 14.13 7.20 -12.55
CA ARG A 177 15.44 7.05 -13.23
C ARG A 177 16.35 6.00 -12.60
N ARG A 178 16.40 5.92 -11.27
CA ARG A 178 17.21 4.94 -10.55
C ARG A 178 16.78 3.50 -10.83
N LEU A 179 15.47 3.24 -10.90
CA LEU A 179 14.93 1.91 -11.22
C LEU A 179 15.24 1.54 -12.67
N GLN A 180 15.14 2.49 -13.60
CA GLN A 180 15.46 2.28 -15.00
C GLN A 180 16.92 1.83 -15.18
N GLN A 181 17.85 2.57 -14.61
CA GLN A 181 19.29 2.35 -14.84
C GLN A 181 19.86 1.14 -14.10
N TYR A 182 19.52 0.98 -12.82
CA TYR A 182 20.18 0.02 -11.95
C TYR A 182 19.44 -1.31 -11.82
N LYS A 183 18.11 -1.28 -11.84
CA LYS A 183 17.32 -2.50 -11.61
C LYS A 183 16.81 -3.14 -12.90
N PHE A 184 16.17 -2.36 -13.74
CA PHE A 184 15.51 -2.91 -14.94
C PHE A 184 16.31 -2.73 -16.23
N LYS A 185 17.35 -1.90 -16.22
CA LYS A 185 18.22 -1.61 -17.38
C LYS A 185 17.43 -1.20 -18.63
N ILE A 186 16.38 -0.43 -18.43
CA ILE A 186 15.58 0.18 -19.49
C ILE A 186 15.82 1.69 -19.51
N GLN A 187 15.67 2.31 -20.67
CA GLN A 187 15.63 3.75 -20.80
C GLN A 187 14.18 4.18 -21.06
N GLN A 188 13.68 5.04 -20.19
CA GLN A 188 12.35 5.62 -20.32
C GLN A 188 12.45 7.13 -20.12
N ASP A 189 12.41 7.86 -21.24
CA ASP A 189 12.49 9.32 -21.23
C ASP A 189 11.08 9.96 -21.22
N THR A 190 10.08 9.19 -21.68
CA THR A 190 8.69 9.59 -21.76
C THR A 190 7.78 8.49 -21.23
N TYR A 191 6.52 8.86 -21.04
CA TYR A 191 5.45 7.92 -20.75
C TYR A 191 5.36 6.82 -21.83
N ARG A 192 5.15 5.58 -21.40
CA ARG A 192 4.96 4.43 -22.27
C ARG A 192 3.57 3.84 -22.09
N ALA A 193 2.78 3.91 -23.15
CA ALA A 193 1.41 3.42 -23.15
C ALA A 193 1.32 1.90 -22.88
N GLU A 194 2.34 1.14 -23.28
CA GLU A 194 2.45 -0.30 -23.04
C GLU A 194 2.67 -0.66 -21.55
N TYR A 195 3.04 0.31 -20.69
CA TYR A 195 3.16 0.11 -19.24
C TYR A 195 1.94 0.62 -18.47
N ASP A 196 1.00 1.27 -19.13
CA ASP A 196 -0.19 1.85 -18.53
C ASP A 196 -1.35 0.87 -18.58
N PHE A 197 -1.65 0.22 -17.46
CA PHE A 197 -2.73 -0.74 -17.28
C PHE A 197 -3.99 -0.08 -16.68
N GLY A 198 -5.11 -0.75 -16.73
CA GLY A 198 -6.42 -0.25 -16.31
C GLY A 198 -7.42 -0.12 -17.46
N TYR A 199 -7.08 -0.64 -18.63
CA TYR A 199 -7.90 -0.52 -19.85
C TYR A 199 -8.64 -1.82 -20.21
N HIS A 200 -8.90 -2.69 -19.24
CA HIS A 200 -9.75 -3.84 -19.47
C HIS A 200 -11.12 -3.40 -20.01
N PRO A 201 -11.73 -4.09 -21.00
CA PRO A 201 -13.03 -3.70 -21.56
C PRO A 201 -14.11 -3.43 -20.48
N ALA A 202 -14.18 -4.28 -19.46
CA ALA A 202 -15.10 -4.08 -18.33
C ALA A 202 -14.86 -2.77 -17.55
N ALA A 203 -13.60 -2.31 -17.46
CA ALA A 203 -13.27 -1.03 -16.82
C ALA A 203 -13.73 0.15 -17.67
N ILE A 204 -13.47 0.08 -18.99
CA ILE A 204 -13.86 1.10 -19.96
C ILE A 204 -15.39 1.21 -20.01
N GLU A 205 -16.09 0.09 -20.08
CA GLU A 205 -17.57 0.07 -20.10
C GLU A 205 -18.17 0.70 -18.83
N LYS A 206 -17.64 0.32 -17.67
CA LYS A 206 -18.02 0.90 -16.39
C LYS A 206 -17.81 2.41 -16.36
N PHE A 207 -16.68 2.88 -16.86
CA PHE A 207 -16.37 4.31 -16.94
C PHE A 207 -17.36 5.05 -17.84
N LYS A 208 -17.60 4.52 -19.05
CA LYS A 208 -18.59 5.10 -19.99
C LYS A 208 -20.00 5.16 -19.39
N LYS A 209 -20.41 4.11 -18.67
CA LYS A 209 -21.72 4.09 -18.01
C LYS A 209 -21.85 5.14 -16.91
N GLN A 210 -20.74 5.46 -16.24
CA GLN A 210 -20.76 6.39 -15.10
C GLN A 210 -20.55 7.85 -15.52
N PHE A 211 -19.79 8.10 -16.58
CA PHE A 211 -19.31 9.45 -16.94
C PHE A 211 -19.52 9.82 -18.42
N GLY A 212 -19.93 8.88 -19.27
CA GLY A 212 -20.19 9.09 -20.70
C GLY A 212 -21.68 9.34 -20.97
#